data_be12d4999686ff3e87b0bcce42eeb6cd
#
_entry.id   be12d4999686ff3e87b0bcce42eeb6cd
#
_cell.length_a   1.000
_cell.length_b   1.000
_cell.length_c   1.000
_cell.angle_alpha   90.00
_cell.angle_beta   90.00
_cell.angle_gamma   90.00
#
_symmetry.space_group_name_H-M   'P 1'
#
loop_
_entity.id
_entity.type
_entity.pdbx_description
1 polymer ?
#
loop_
_entity_poly.entity_id
_entity_poly.type
_entity_poly.pdbx_seq_one_letter_code
_entity_poly.pdbx_strand_id
1 'polypeptide(L)'
;MLIEDHIVQQMVFNIKKDHPRMGTRKIYHLIKPDLESACIKMGRDALFDLMDANNLKVTKRKRRHITTNSNHVFRRYPNLIRGVEPDGPNQIWVSDITYIRTGQKFLYLFLITDAYSKKIVGCKLANTLDSIHAVNSLQDAIQNNRQPIAGLIHHSDRGIQYCSKEYIKVLQENKIKISMTENGDPLENAIAERVNGILKDEYLNQYQNLTTIQLEKSIEKYNRRRPHLSCDMLTPELAHQESGTLKKRWKNYYKKPITLEL
;
A
#
# COMPACT_ATOMS: atom_id res chain seq x y z
N MET A 1 19.24 -16.66 -28.64
CA MET A 1 17.79 -16.40 -28.50
C MET A 1 17.11 -17.43 -27.59
N LEU A 2 16.95 -18.71 -27.95
CA LEU A 2 16.28 -19.70 -27.05
C LEU A 2 16.92 -19.91 -25.68
N ILE A 3 18.26 -19.90 -25.59
CA ILE A 3 18.99 -20.06 -24.31
C ILE A 3 18.82 -18.81 -23.45
N GLU A 4 18.95 -17.63 -24.02
CA GLU A 4 18.77 -16.35 -23.32
C GLU A 4 17.34 -16.20 -22.80
N ASP A 5 16.33 -16.56 -23.60
CA ASP A 5 14.92 -16.54 -23.21
C ASP A 5 14.68 -17.46 -22.00
N HIS A 6 15.30 -18.63 -21.97
CA HIS A 6 15.19 -19.54 -20.82
C HIS A 6 15.84 -18.96 -19.55
N ILE A 7 17.02 -18.34 -19.67
CA ILE A 7 17.67 -17.65 -18.55
C ILE A 7 16.75 -16.55 -17.98
N VAL A 8 16.20 -15.72 -18.87
CA VAL A 8 15.29 -14.64 -18.46
C VAL A 8 14.01 -15.20 -17.81
N GLN A 9 13.46 -16.29 -18.32
CA GLN A 9 12.33 -16.97 -17.68
C GLN A 9 12.67 -17.40 -16.25
N GLN A 10 13.84 -17.96 -16.00
CA GLN A 10 14.28 -18.34 -14.65
C GLN A 10 14.41 -17.13 -13.72
N MET A 11 14.94 -15.99 -14.20
CA MET A 11 14.98 -14.74 -13.45
C MET A 11 13.56 -14.29 -13.07
N VAL A 12 12.61 -14.32 -14.02
CA VAL A 12 11.20 -13.99 -13.78
C VAL A 12 10.58 -14.94 -12.76
N PHE A 13 10.80 -16.24 -12.87
CA PHE A 13 10.28 -17.24 -11.92
C PHE A 13 10.81 -17.01 -10.51
N ASN A 14 12.08 -16.68 -10.36
CA ASN A 14 12.67 -16.40 -9.04
C ASN A 14 12.01 -15.20 -8.36
N ILE A 15 11.73 -14.13 -9.11
CA ILE A 15 10.97 -12.99 -8.57
C ILE A 15 9.53 -13.39 -8.24
N LYS A 16 8.89 -14.18 -9.08
CA LYS A 16 7.49 -14.59 -8.87
C LYS A 16 7.29 -15.54 -7.69
N LYS A 17 8.32 -16.22 -7.20
CA LYS A 17 8.27 -16.98 -5.93
C LYS A 17 7.93 -16.09 -4.74
N ASP A 18 8.51 -14.89 -4.70
CA ASP A 18 8.25 -13.92 -3.63
C ASP A 18 7.07 -12.98 -3.95
N HIS A 19 6.86 -12.69 -5.24
CA HIS A 19 5.89 -11.73 -5.74
C HIS A 19 5.03 -12.33 -6.87
N PRO A 20 4.16 -13.30 -6.58
CA PRO A 20 3.48 -14.11 -7.62
C PRO A 20 2.64 -13.27 -8.59
N ARG A 21 2.13 -12.13 -8.16
CA ARG A 21 1.29 -11.24 -8.97
C ARG A 21 1.94 -9.89 -9.26
N MET A 22 3.25 -9.79 -9.21
CA MET A 22 3.96 -8.56 -9.62
C MET A 22 3.84 -8.33 -11.13
N GLY A 23 3.52 -7.10 -11.52
CA GLY A 23 3.41 -6.72 -12.94
C GLY A 23 4.77 -6.55 -13.63
N THR A 24 4.80 -6.82 -14.94
CA THR A 24 6.00 -6.89 -15.80
C THR A 24 6.94 -5.68 -15.66
N ARG A 25 6.42 -4.44 -15.55
CA ARG A 25 7.29 -3.24 -15.40
C ARG A 25 8.19 -3.29 -14.18
N LYS A 26 7.68 -3.82 -13.06
CA LYS A 26 8.46 -3.95 -11.82
C LYS A 26 9.42 -5.12 -11.91
N ILE A 27 8.98 -6.24 -12.52
CA ILE A 27 9.85 -7.39 -12.79
C ILE A 27 11.04 -6.95 -13.66
N TYR A 28 10.79 -6.22 -14.75
CA TYR A 28 11.84 -5.68 -15.61
C TYR A 28 12.86 -4.82 -14.82
N HIS A 29 12.34 -3.93 -13.93
CA HIS A 29 13.19 -3.12 -13.08
C HIS A 29 14.12 -3.97 -12.18
N LEU A 30 13.57 -5.04 -11.61
CA LEU A 30 14.31 -5.92 -10.69
C LEU A 30 15.35 -6.80 -11.42
N ILE A 31 15.03 -7.32 -12.61
CA ILE A 31 15.97 -8.19 -13.35
C ILE A 31 16.97 -7.42 -14.20
N LYS A 32 16.79 -6.10 -14.37
CA LYS A 32 17.65 -5.30 -15.25
C LYS A 32 19.15 -5.41 -14.90
N PRO A 33 19.59 -5.32 -13.64
CA PRO A 33 20.98 -5.54 -13.27
C PRO A 33 21.49 -6.94 -13.63
N ASP A 34 20.66 -7.96 -13.46
CA ASP A 34 21.01 -9.36 -13.77
C ASP A 34 21.14 -9.57 -15.29
N LEU A 35 20.27 -8.93 -16.10
CA LEU A 35 20.37 -8.94 -17.56
C LEU A 35 21.68 -8.30 -18.03
N GLU A 36 22.04 -7.14 -17.45
CA GLU A 36 23.30 -6.45 -17.75
C GLU A 36 24.51 -7.31 -17.38
N SER A 37 24.49 -7.94 -16.21
CA SER A 37 25.54 -8.85 -15.73
C SER A 37 25.71 -10.11 -16.61
N ALA A 38 24.60 -10.61 -17.14
CA ALA A 38 24.58 -11.78 -18.05
C ALA A 38 24.83 -11.39 -19.52
N CYS A 39 25.08 -10.12 -19.83
CA CYS A 39 25.23 -9.59 -21.19
C CYS A 39 24.02 -9.84 -22.10
N ILE A 40 22.82 -10.01 -21.53
CA ILE A 40 21.58 -10.25 -22.28
C ILE A 40 20.93 -8.91 -22.65
N LYS A 41 20.82 -8.64 -23.94
CA LYS A 41 20.18 -7.43 -24.48
C LYS A 41 18.67 -7.65 -24.62
N MET A 42 17.92 -7.46 -23.54
CA MET A 42 16.46 -7.53 -23.55
C MET A 42 15.85 -6.20 -23.13
N GLY A 43 15.00 -5.62 -23.97
CA GLY A 43 14.23 -4.42 -23.65
C GLY A 43 12.97 -4.76 -22.87
N ARG A 44 12.34 -3.72 -22.30
CA ARG A 44 11.09 -3.86 -21.55
C ARG A 44 9.97 -4.53 -22.37
N ASP A 45 9.80 -4.13 -23.60
CA ASP A 45 8.69 -4.60 -24.44
C ASP A 45 8.93 -6.06 -24.88
N ALA A 46 10.18 -6.45 -25.17
CA ALA A 46 10.54 -7.86 -25.40
C ALA A 46 10.26 -8.75 -24.18
N LEU A 47 10.48 -8.23 -22.95
CA LEU A 47 10.06 -8.96 -21.74
C LEU A 47 8.55 -9.11 -21.65
N PHE A 48 7.77 -8.08 -22.06
CA PHE A 48 6.31 -8.19 -22.12
C PHE A 48 5.87 -9.32 -23.06
N ASP A 49 6.49 -9.42 -24.23
CA ASP A 49 6.19 -10.45 -25.22
C ASP A 49 6.58 -11.84 -24.74
N LEU A 50 7.77 -11.98 -24.13
CA LEU A 50 8.23 -13.23 -23.52
C LEU A 50 7.26 -13.70 -22.41
N MET A 51 6.84 -12.79 -21.53
CA MET A 51 5.91 -13.12 -20.44
C MET A 51 4.51 -13.44 -20.95
N ASP A 52 4.09 -12.87 -22.08
CA ASP A 52 2.80 -13.18 -22.70
C ASP A 52 2.80 -14.57 -23.31
N ALA A 53 3.80 -14.83 -24.14
CA ALA A 53 3.98 -16.14 -24.80
C ALA A 53 4.05 -17.31 -23.81
N ASN A 54 4.53 -17.04 -22.58
CA ASN A 54 4.67 -18.05 -21.52
C ASN A 54 3.57 -18.01 -20.46
N ASN A 55 2.47 -17.27 -20.67
CA ASN A 55 1.35 -17.11 -19.73
C ASN A 55 1.79 -16.61 -18.33
N LEU A 56 2.85 -15.81 -18.27
CA LEU A 56 3.39 -15.25 -17.02
C LEU A 56 2.84 -13.88 -16.68
N LYS A 57 2.03 -13.25 -17.54
CA LYS A 57 1.37 -11.98 -17.28
C LYS A 57 0.30 -12.11 -16.20
N VAL A 58 0.13 -11.05 -15.42
CA VAL A 58 -0.90 -10.98 -14.37
C VAL A 58 -2.21 -10.50 -14.96
N THR A 59 -3.26 -11.31 -14.85
CA THR A 59 -4.62 -10.92 -15.24
C THR A 59 -5.27 -10.06 -14.15
N LYS A 60 -6.02 -9.03 -14.58
CA LYS A 60 -6.79 -8.17 -13.65
C LYS A 60 -7.95 -8.96 -13.04
N ARG A 61 -8.09 -8.91 -11.70
CA ARG A 61 -9.28 -9.44 -11.03
C ARG A 61 -10.41 -8.41 -11.08
N LYS A 62 -11.66 -8.86 -11.24
CA LYS A 62 -12.84 -8.01 -11.09
C LYS A 62 -12.93 -7.56 -9.63
N ARG A 63 -13.01 -6.23 -9.40
CA ARG A 63 -13.21 -5.68 -8.06
C ARG A 63 -14.68 -5.80 -7.67
N ARG A 64 -14.95 -6.18 -6.41
CA ARG A 64 -16.26 -6.03 -5.79
C ARG A 64 -16.15 -4.85 -4.83
N HIS A 65 -17.05 -3.88 -4.95
CA HIS A 65 -17.17 -2.77 -4.03
C HIS A 65 -17.92 -3.25 -2.77
N ILE A 66 -17.35 -2.97 -1.61
CA ILE A 66 -18.02 -3.12 -0.31
C ILE A 66 -17.96 -1.72 0.29
N THR A 67 -19.12 -1.16 0.65
CA THR A 67 -19.23 0.19 1.21
C THR A 67 -19.19 0.14 2.73
N THR A 68 -18.46 1.09 3.33
CA THR A 68 -18.38 1.30 4.78
C THR A 68 -19.64 2.02 5.26
N ASN A 69 -20.17 1.64 6.43
CA ASN A 69 -21.27 2.39 7.08
C ASN A 69 -20.69 3.56 7.90
N SER A 70 -20.86 4.78 7.40
CA SER A 70 -20.37 6.02 8.02
C SER A 70 -21.45 6.83 8.75
N ASN A 71 -22.64 6.24 8.99
CA ASN A 71 -23.77 6.95 9.60
C ASN A 71 -23.82 6.69 11.11
N HIS A 72 -23.04 7.44 11.89
CA HIS A 72 -22.97 7.35 13.35
C HIS A 72 -22.86 8.74 14.00
N VAL A 73 -23.13 8.81 15.30
CA VAL A 73 -23.19 10.06 16.12
C VAL A 73 -21.85 10.54 16.66
N PHE A 74 -20.73 9.88 16.34
CA PHE A 74 -19.42 10.28 16.84
C PHE A 74 -18.92 11.58 16.22
N ARG A 75 -18.03 12.28 16.94
CA ARG A 75 -17.40 13.52 16.48
C ARG A 75 -16.62 13.27 15.19
N ARG A 76 -16.81 14.16 14.22
CA ARG A 76 -16.09 14.18 12.94
C ARG A 76 -14.98 15.23 12.98
N TYR A 77 -13.87 14.93 12.33
CA TYR A 77 -12.73 15.83 12.24
C TYR A 77 -12.58 16.32 10.79
N PRO A 78 -12.02 17.55 10.58
CA PRO A 78 -11.84 18.09 9.23
C PRO A 78 -10.80 17.32 8.43
N ASN A 79 -10.85 17.46 7.10
CA ASN A 79 -9.85 16.92 6.20
C ASN A 79 -8.63 17.86 6.15
N LEU A 80 -7.54 17.48 6.82
CA LEU A 80 -6.31 18.27 6.91
C LEU A 80 -5.32 17.97 5.77
N ILE A 81 -5.61 16.97 4.91
CA ILE A 81 -4.67 16.54 3.87
C ILE A 81 -5.10 16.94 2.45
N ARG A 82 -6.22 17.65 2.30
CA ARG A 82 -6.68 18.11 0.99
C ARG A 82 -5.64 19.04 0.37
N GLY A 83 -5.10 18.65 -0.79
CA GLY A 83 -4.07 19.42 -1.51
C GLY A 83 -2.68 19.33 -0.90
N VAL A 84 -2.47 18.57 0.18
CA VAL A 84 -1.17 18.37 0.81
C VAL A 84 -0.48 17.17 0.18
N GLU A 85 0.70 17.38 -0.38
CA GLU A 85 1.61 16.30 -0.80
C GLU A 85 2.77 16.22 0.21
N PRO A 86 2.95 15.08 0.91
CA PRO A 86 4.06 14.94 1.85
C PRO A 86 5.39 14.89 1.07
N ASP A 87 6.41 15.55 1.60
CA ASP A 87 7.78 15.58 1.07
C ASP A 87 8.77 14.80 1.94
N GLY A 88 8.27 14.07 2.93
CA GLY A 88 9.06 13.20 3.79
C GLY A 88 8.20 12.15 4.51
N PRO A 89 8.85 11.14 5.10
CA PRO A 89 8.17 10.11 5.89
C PRO A 89 7.61 10.69 7.19
N ASN A 90 6.61 10.02 7.75
CA ASN A 90 5.98 10.35 9.04
C ASN A 90 5.32 11.75 9.13
N GLN A 91 5.00 12.35 7.99
CA GLN A 91 4.18 13.57 7.93
C GLN A 91 2.70 13.25 7.91
N ILE A 92 2.32 12.24 7.13
CA ILE A 92 0.92 11.80 6.98
C ILE A 92 0.88 10.27 7.03
N TRP A 93 0.12 9.73 7.97
CA TRP A 93 -0.28 8.33 7.96
C TRP A 93 -1.74 8.20 7.53
N VAL A 94 -2.03 7.25 6.65
CA VAL A 94 -3.38 6.95 6.19
C VAL A 94 -3.80 5.56 6.66
N SER A 95 -5.03 5.44 7.16
CA SER A 95 -5.57 4.18 7.68
C SER A 95 -6.79 3.74 6.91
N ASP A 96 -6.94 2.44 6.77
CA ASP A 96 -8.13 1.82 6.20
C ASP A 96 -8.26 0.37 6.70
N ILE A 97 -9.51 -0.11 6.75
CA ILE A 97 -9.84 -1.49 7.13
C ILE A 97 -10.28 -2.24 5.89
N THR A 98 -9.67 -3.38 5.63
CA THR A 98 -10.05 -4.20 4.49
C THR A 98 -10.43 -5.62 4.90
N TYR A 99 -11.37 -6.20 4.15
CA TYR A 99 -11.86 -7.56 4.36
C TYR A 99 -11.02 -8.56 3.58
N ILE A 100 -10.59 -9.63 4.23
CA ILE A 100 -9.88 -10.74 3.60
C ILE A 100 -10.74 -11.98 3.74
N ARG A 101 -11.11 -12.58 2.62
CA ARG A 101 -11.86 -13.84 2.61
C ARG A 101 -10.89 -15.00 2.82
N THR A 102 -11.12 -15.79 3.86
CA THR A 102 -10.35 -17.01 4.15
C THR A 102 -11.33 -18.19 4.24
N GLY A 103 -11.35 -19.02 3.20
CA GLY A 103 -12.32 -20.10 3.13
C GLY A 103 -13.77 -19.59 3.22
N GLN A 104 -14.50 -19.97 4.25
CA GLN A 104 -15.88 -19.54 4.51
C GLN A 104 -15.99 -18.32 5.45
N LYS A 105 -14.88 -17.84 6.01
CA LYS A 105 -14.85 -16.73 6.98
C LYS A 105 -14.25 -15.46 6.36
N PHE A 106 -14.54 -14.34 6.99
CA PHE A 106 -13.86 -13.08 6.73
C PHE A 106 -12.95 -12.73 7.90
N LEU A 107 -11.75 -12.25 7.58
CA LEU A 107 -10.87 -11.57 8.51
C LEU A 107 -10.84 -10.10 8.16
N TYR A 108 -10.58 -9.28 9.16
CA TYR A 108 -10.47 -7.84 9.05
C TYR A 108 -9.00 -7.44 9.21
N LEU A 109 -8.48 -6.74 8.23
CA LEU A 109 -7.12 -6.24 8.26
C LEU A 109 -7.15 -4.74 8.44
N PHE A 110 -6.64 -4.29 9.56
CA PHE A 110 -6.43 -2.89 9.91
C PHE A 110 -5.02 -2.52 9.47
N LEU A 111 -4.89 -1.56 8.56
CA LEU A 111 -3.59 -1.10 8.05
C LEU A 111 -3.39 0.38 8.29
N ILE A 112 -2.16 0.74 8.64
CA ILE A 112 -1.67 2.11 8.69
C ILE A 112 -0.49 2.21 7.73
N THR A 113 -0.57 3.17 6.82
CA THR A 113 0.39 3.35 5.73
C THR A 113 0.95 4.76 5.76
N ASP A 114 2.25 4.92 5.67
CA ASP A 114 2.88 6.21 5.45
C ASP A 114 2.56 6.73 4.04
N ALA A 115 1.99 7.92 3.96
CA ALA A 115 1.50 8.46 2.70
C ALA A 115 2.61 8.86 1.73
N TYR A 116 3.81 9.18 2.22
CA TYR A 116 4.97 9.49 1.41
C TYR A 116 5.59 8.23 0.79
N SER A 117 6.08 7.33 1.62
CA SER A 117 6.84 6.15 1.21
C SER A 117 5.99 4.96 0.77
N LYS A 118 4.70 4.96 1.10
CA LYS A 118 3.78 3.81 0.96
C LYS A 118 4.13 2.63 1.86
N LYS A 119 5.00 2.83 2.86
CA LYS A 119 5.37 1.82 3.85
C LYS A 119 4.17 1.51 4.76
N ILE A 120 3.89 0.24 4.95
CA ILE A 120 2.97 -0.21 5.99
C ILE A 120 3.71 -0.10 7.30
N VAL A 121 3.25 0.80 8.18
CA VAL A 121 3.89 1.11 9.48
C VAL A 121 3.16 0.46 10.64
N GLY A 122 1.87 0.13 10.48
CA GLY A 122 1.08 -0.58 11.48
C GLY A 122 0.10 -1.55 10.81
N CYS A 123 -0.14 -2.69 11.47
CA CYS A 123 -1.11 -3.66 10.97
C CYS A 123 -1.69 -4.51 12.09
N LYS A 124 -2.96 -4.94 11.95
CA LYS A 124 -3.60 -5.93 12.81
C LYS A 124 -4.56 -6.79 12.01
N LEU A 125 -4.43 -8.11 12.17
CA LEU A 125 -5.39 -9.08 11.64
C LEU A 125 -6.35 -9.48 12.76
N ALA A 126 -7.66 -9.42 12.50
CA ALA A 126 -8.68 -9.69 13.50
C ALA A 126 -9.88 -10.47 12.93
N ASN A 127 -10.63 -11.12 13.81
CA ASN A 127 -11.86 -11.82 13.47
C ASN A 127 -13.11 -10.92 13.60
N THR A 128 -12.96 -9.74 14.22
CA THR A 128 -14.05 -8.78 14.48
C THR A 128 -13.64 -7.39 14.01
N LEU A 129 -14.62 -6.49 13.87
CA LEU A 129 -14.43 -5.07 13.54
C LEU A 129 -14.32 -4.19 14.78
N ASP A 130 -14.00 -4.74 15.94
CA ASP A 130 -13.93 -3.98 17.18
C ASP A 130 -12.81 -2.93 17.12
N SER A 131 -13.08 -1.75 17.69
CA SER A 131 -12.16 -0.60 17.67
C SER A 131 -10.81 -0.88 18.34
N ILE A 132 -10.75 -1.83 19.26
CA ILE A 132 -9.51 -2.24 19.91
C ILE A 132 -8.44 -2.73 18.93
N HIS A 133 -8.85 -3.32 17.80
CA HIS A 133 -7.90 -3.78 16.79
C HIS A 133 -7.29 -2.61 15.99
N ALA A 134 -8.07 -1.54 15.77
CA ALA A 134 -7.54 -0.30 15.21
C ALA A 134 -6.55 0.37 16.20
N VAL A 135 -6.92 0.42 17.49
CA VAL A 135 -6.05 0.93 18.56
C VAL A 135 -4.73 0.18 18.60
N ASN A 136 -4.77 -1.16 18.60
CA ASN A 136 -3.56 -1.97 18.61
C ASN A 136 -2.69 -1.72 17.37
N SER A 137 -3.30 -1.61 16.18
CA SER A 137 -2.56 -1.29 14.95
C SER A 137 -1.86 0.08 15.03
N LEU A 138 -2.51 1.07 15.66
CA LEU A 138 -1.94 2.40 15.87
C LEU A 138 -0.80 2.37 16.90
N GLN A 139 -0.98 1.67 18.00
CA GLN A 139 0.06 1.51 19.03
C GLN A 139 1.29 0.81 18.48
N ASP A 140 1.11 -0.26 17.71
CA ASP A 140 2.19 -0.96 17.02
C ASP A 140 2.95 -0.02 16.06
N ALA A 141 2.22 0.82 15.29
CA ALA A 141 2.84 1.80 14.40
C ALA A 141 3.68 2.84 15.15
N ILE A 142 3.17 3.34 16.28
CA ILE A 142 3.85 4.32 17.13
C ILE A 142 5.10 3.70 17.77
N GLN A 143 4.99 2.51 18.34
CA GLN A 143 6.09 1.82 19.06
C GLN A 143 7.23 1.41 18.11
N ASN A 144 6.88 0.97 16.90
CA ASN A 144 7.86 0.54 15.90
C ASN A 144 8.52 1.70 15.15
N ASN A 145 8.01 2.92 15.31
CA ASN A 145 8.59 4.09 14.67
C ASN A 145 9.72 4.67 15.53
N ARG A 146 10.91 4.80 14.92
CA ARG A 146 12.12 5.33 15.60
C ARG A 146 12.26 6.86 15.46
N GLN A 147 11.42 7.49 14.66
CA GLN A 147 11.47 8.93 14.39
C GLN A 147 10.40 9.68 15.18
N PRO A 148 10.56 10.97 15.46
CA PRO A 148 9.51 11.78 16.07
C PRO A 148 8.24 11.80 15.23
N ILE A 149 7.09 11.62 15.87
CA ILE A 149 5.76 11.64 15.24
C ILE A 149 4.90 12.81 15.72
N ALA A 150 5.45 13.70 16.55
CA ALA A 150 4.72 14.86 17.02
C ALA A 150 4.38 15.78 15.84
N GLY A 151 3.10 16.08 15.67
CA GLY A 151 2.61 16.89 14.55
C GLY A 151 2.26 16.11 13.29
N LEU A 152 2.55 14.80 13.24
CA LEU A 152 2.07 13.89 12.20
C LEU A 152 0.54 14.01 12.05
N ILE A 153 0.04 13.95 10.82
CA ILE A 153 -1.38 13.91 10.52
C ILE A 153 -1.79 12.46 10.31
N HIS A 154 -2.70 11.96 11.12
CA HIS A 154 -3.34 10.67 10.90
C HIS A 154 -4.67 10.89 10.17
N HIS A 155 -4.83 10.30 9.00
CA HIS A 155 -6.02 10.41 8.15
C HIS A 155 -6.70 9.06 7.97
N SER A 156 -8.02 9.04 8.14
CA SER A 156 -8.86 7.85 7.95
C SER A 156 -10.21 8.21 7.32
N ASP A 157 -10.98 7.20 6.95
CA ASP A 157 -12.40 7.38 6.74
C ASP A 157 -13.12 7.68 8.07
N ARG A 158 -14.45 7.87 8.00
CA ARG A 158 -15.31 8.12 9.18
C ARG A 158 -15.83 6.82 9.80
N GLY A 159 -15.09 5.72 9.71
CA GLY A 159 -15.46 4.47 10.34
C GLY A 159 -15.53 4.57 11.86
N ILE A 160 -16.48 3.85 12.48
CA ILE A 160 -16.70 3.85 13.94
C ILE A 160 -15.39 3.56 14.70
N GLN A 161 -14.54 2.71 14.16
CA GLN A 161 -13.28 2.30 14.75
C GLN A 161 -12.32 3.47 14.96
N TYR A 162 -12.25 4.37 13.98
CA TYR A 162 -11.39 5.55 14.00
C TYR A 162 -11.97 6.71 14.81
N CYS A 163 -13.30 6.70 15.03
CA CYS A 163 -14.01 7.69 15.83
C CYS A 163 -14.14 7.29 17.31
N SER A 164 -13.69 6.08 17.69
CA SER A 164 -13.80 5.60 19.08
C SER A 164 -12.97 6.46 20.04
N LYS A 165 -13.45 6.58 21.28
CA LYS A 165 -12.77 7.39 22.31
C LYS A 165 -11.34 6.91 22.56
N GLU A 166 -11.12 5.60 22.58
CA GLU A 166 -9.85 4.96 22.82
C GLU A 166 -8.87 5.28 21.68
N TYR A 167 -9.31 5.23 20.43
CA TYR A 167 -8.47 5.55 19.27
C TYR A 167 -8.05 7.02 19.26
N ILE A 168 -9.02 7.91 19.47
CA ILE A 168 -8.79 9.36 19.56
C ILE A 168 -7.85 9.70 20.72
N LYS A 169 -8.01 9.05 21.88
CA LYS A 169 -7.12 9.23 23.04
C LYS A 169 -5.67 8.92 22.70
N VAL A 170 -5.40 7.79 22.03
CA VAL A 170 -4.01 7.42 21.61
C VAL A 170 -3.42 8.47 20.68
N LEU A 171 -4.18 8.97 19.69
CA LEU A 171 -3.72 10.04 18.81
C LEU A 171 -3.36 11.33 19.57
N GLN A 172 -4.22 11.76 20.50
CA GLN A 172 -4.02 12.96 21.29
C GLN A 172 -2.81 12.86 22.25
N GLU A 173 -2.67 11.74 22.94
CA GLU A 173 -1.54 11.48 23.85
C GLU A 173 -0.19 11.53 23.13
N ASN A 174 -0.17 11.13 21.84
CA ASN A 174 1.03 11.18 21.00
C ASN A 174 1.16 12.47 20.17
N LYS A 175 0.31 13.47 20.42
CA LYS A 175 0.30 14.76 19.70
C LYS A 175 0.14 14.61 18.18
N ILE A 176 -0.56 13.57 17.73
CA ILE A 176 -0.90 13.30 16.33
C ILE A 176 -2.16 14.08 15.97
N LYS A 177 -2.12 14.83 14.86
CA LYS A 177 -3.27 15.56 14.34
C LYS A 177 -4.27 14.60 13.70
N ILE A 178 -5.56 14.82 13.96
CA ILE A 178 -6.64 13.95 13.47
C ILE A 178 -7.25 14.56 12.23
N SER A 179 -7.32 13.76 11.17
CA SER A 179 -7.93 14.12 9.88
C SER A 179 -8.85 13.01 9.41
N MET A 180 -9.99 13.38 8.82
CA MET A 180 -10.96 12.40 8.29
C MET A 180 -11.48 12.84 6.92
N THR A 181 -11.93 11.87 6.12
CA THR A 181 -12.63 12.15 4.86
C THR A 181 -13.88 13.01 5.11
N GLU A 182 -14.23 13.93 4.21
CA GLU A 182 -15.38 14.83 4.41
C GLU A 182 -16.63 14.35 3.66
N ASN A 183 -16.49 13.99 2.40
CA ASN A 183 -17.62 13.78 1.50
C ASN A 183 -17.80 12.32 1.07
N GLY A 184 -17.05 11.36 1.64
CA GLY A 184 -17.07 9.97 1.19
C GLY A 184 -16.47 9.80 -0.23
N ASP A 185 -15.72 10.80 -0.72
CA ASP A 185 -15.00 10.69 -1.99
C ASP A 185 -13.89 9.64 -1.84
N PRO A 186 -13.90 8.58 -2.65
CA PRO A 186 -12.83 7.57 -2.65
C PRO A 186 -11.43 8.16 -2.86
N LEU A 187 -11.33 9.33 -3.49
CA LEU A 187 -10.04 10.00 -3.69
C LEU A 187 -9.45 10.54 -2.39
N GLU A 188 -10.26 10.80 -1.37
CA GLU A 188 -9.79 11.32 -0.08
C GLU A 188 -8.96 10.31 0.70
N ASN A 189 -9.14 8.98 0.49
CA ASN A 189 -8.32 7.92 1.10
C ASN A 189 -7.67 6.97 0.08
N ALA A 190 -7.43 7.44 -1.13
CA ALA A 190 -6.96 6.65 -2.26
C ALA A 190 -5.61 5.93 -2.02
N ILE A 191 -4.74 6.47 -1.16
CA ILE A 191 -3.44 5.86 -0.83
C ILE A 191 -3.66 4.60 -0.01
N ALA A 192 -4.46 4.66 1.07
CA ALA A 192 -4.74 3.51 1.92
C ALA A 192 -5.46 2.42 1.13
N GLU A 193 -6.51 2.76 0.37
CA GLU A 193 -7.22 1.82 -0.51
C GLU A 193 -6.29 1.15 -1.53
N ARG A 194 -5.36 1.92 -2.12
CA ARG A 194 -4.40 1.40 -3.09
C ARG A 194 -3.44 0.40 -2.47
N VAL A 195 -2.89 0.69 -1.27
CA VAL A 195 -1.98 -0.21 -0.56
C VAL A 195 -2.72 -1.47 -0.13
N ASN A 196 -3.93 -1.35 0.43
CA ASN A 196 -4.81 -2.47 0.75
C ASN A 196 -5.06 -3.36 -0.47
N GLY A 197 -5.40 -2.75 -1.62
CA GLY A 197 -5.62 -3.47 -2.87
C GLY A 197 -4.38 -4.23 -3.33
N ILE A 198 -3.20 -3.63 -3.25
CA ILE A 198 -1.93 -4.27 -3.62
C ILE A 198 -1.65 -5.46 -2.71
N LEU A 199 -1.74 -5.25 -1.39
CA LEU A 199 -1.44 -6.30 -0.41
C LEU A 199 -2.37 -7.51 -0.60
N LYS A 200 -3.67 -7.26 -0.76
CA LYS A 200 -4.66 -8.33 -1.03
C LYS A 200 -4.39 -9.06 -2.33
N ASP A 201 -4.24 -8.31 -3.43
CA ASP A 201 -4.18 -8.91 -4.76
C ASP A 201 -2.84 -9.61 -5.03
N GLU A 202 -1.73 -9.03 -4.54
CA GLU A 202 -0.40 -9.55 -4.85
C GLU A 202 0.06 -10.62 -3.84
N TYR A 203 -0.44 -10.60 -2.58
CA TYR A 203 0.10 -11.44 -1.51
C TYR A 203 -0.95 -12.27 -0.76
N LEU A 204 -2.09 -11.69 -0.34
CA LEU A 204 -2.94 -12.33 0.66
C LEU A 204 -4.00 -13.28 0.06
N ASN A 205 -4.53 -12.97 -1.13
CA ASN A 205 -5.59 -13.77 -1.76
C ASN A 205 -5.17 -15.20 -2.19
N GLN A 206 -3.91 -15.56 -2.01
CA GLN A 206 -3.42 -16.93 -2.24
C GLN A 206 -3.64 -17.86 -1.05
N TYR A 207 -3.86 -17.30 0.16
CA TYR A 207 -4.04 -18.10 1.37
C TYR A 207 -5.52 -18.47 1.57
N GLN A 208 -5.79 -19.75 1.74
CA GLN A 208 -7.11 -20.23 2.15
C GLN A 208 -7.38 -19.94 3.64
N ASN A 209 -6.34 -20.05 4.46
CA ASN A 209 -6.37 -19.71 5.89
C ASN A 209 -5.19 -18.79 6.18
N LEU A 210 -5.45 -17.48 6.24
CA LEU A 210 -4.44 -16.49 6.50
C LEU A 210 -4.11 -16.46 8.00
N THR A 211 -2.84 -16.62 8.33
CA THR A 211 -2.30 -16.48 9.70
C THR A 211 -1.56 -15.17 9.87
N THR A 212 -1.36 -14.72 11.12
CA THR A 212 -0.58 -13.52 11.45
C THR A 212 0.86 -13.62 10.91
N ILE A 213 1.50 -14.78 11.02
CA ILE A 213 2.86 -15.01 10.50
C ILE A 213 2.92 -14.83 8.97
N GLN A 214 1.91 -15.33 8.25
CA GLN A 214 1.84 -15.17 6.78
C GLN A 214 1.58 -13.70 6.39
N LEU A 215 0.78 -12.98 7.18
CA LEU A 215 0.57 -11.55 6.99
C LEU A 215 1.86 -10.77 7.19
N GLU A 216 2.58 -10.99 8.29
CA GLU A 216 3.85 -10.34 8.61
C GLU A 216 4.90 -10.55 7.51
N LYS A 217 5.07 -11.80 7.04
CA LYS A 217 5.93 -12.13 5.91
C LYS A 217 5.51 -11.42 4.62
N SER A 218 4.21 -11.27 4.38
CA SER A 218 3.68 -10.58 3.21
C SER A 218 3.95 -9.08 3.27
N ILE A 219 3.81 -8.47 4.45
CA ILE A 219 4.11 -7.06 4.70
C ILE A 219 5.63 -6.81 4.58
N GLU A 220 6.45 -7.71 5.11
CA GLU A 220 7.91 -7.62 4.94
C GLU A 220 8.32 -7.64 3.46
N LYS A 221 7.77 -8.58 2.67
CA LYS A 221 8.01 -8.63 1.22
C LYS A 221 7.52 -7.36 0.52
N TYR A 222 6.34 -6.85 0.90
CA TYR A 222 5.82 -5.59 0.38
C TYR A 222 6.72 -4.41 0.72
N ASN A 223 7.11 -4.24 1.97
CA ASN A 223 7.90 -3.11 2.42
C ASN A 223 9.34 -3.14 1.88
N ARG A 224 9.99 -4.31 1.87
CA ARG A 224 11.43 -4.41 1.64
C ARG A 224 11.84 -4.85 0.24
N ARG A 225 10.94 -5.51 -0.51
CA ARG A 225 11.32 -6.14 -1.79
C ARG A 225 10.48 -5.69 -2.98
N ARG A 226 9.35 -5.01 -2.72
CA ARG A 226 8.44 -4.62 -3.78
C ARG A 226 8.69 -3.19 -4.26
N PRO A 227 9.14 -2.96 -5.52
CA PRO A 227 9.28 -1.62 -6.07
C PRO A 227 7.93 -0.92 -6.21
N HIS A 228 7.90 0.39 -5.97
CA HIS A 228 6.68 1.19 -6.05
C HIS A 228 6.79 2.28 -7.12
N LEU A 229 5.86 2.28 -8.10
CA LEU A 229 5.85 3.26 -9.20
C LEU A 229 5.67 4.71 -8.71
N SER A 230 5.01 4.90 -7.56
CA SER A 230 4.82 6.24 -6.95
C SER A 230 6.04 6.73 -6.18
N CYS A 231 7.02 5.86 -5.94
CA CYS A 231 8.23 6.15 -5.17
C CYS A 231 9.49 5.93 -6.02
N ASP A 232 9.46 6.34 -7.26
CA ASP A 232 10.56 6.21 -8.23
C ASP A 232 11.14 4.79 -8.37
N MET A 233 10.32 3.76 -8.22
CA MET A 233 10.70 2.35 -8.18
C MET A 233 11.49 1.93 -6.93
N LEU A 234 11.65 2.79 -5.95
CA LEU A 234 12.16 2.38 -4.64
C LEU A 234 11.16 1.43 -3.96
N THR A 235 11.66 0.59 -3.08
CA THR A 235 10.80 -0.15 -2.14
C THR A 235 10.25 0.82 -1.09
N PRO A 236 9.10 0.53 -0.45
CA PRO A 236 8.58 1.38 0.63
C PRO A 236 9.58 1.63 1.76
N GLU A 237 10.39 0.64 2.10
CA GLU A 237 11.44 0.78 3.13
C GLU A 237 12.52 1.77 2.71
N LEU A 238 13.02 1.68 1.47
CA LEU A 238 14.01 2.63 0.94
C LEU A 238 13.41 4.03 0.79
N ALA A 239 12.19 4.13 0.23
CA ALA A 239 11.49 5.41 0.10
C ALA A 239 11.25 6.09 1.47
N HIS A 240 11.13 5.32 2.55
CA HIS A 240 10.95 5.84 3.91
C HIS A 240 12.25 6.43 4.51
N GLN A 241 13.38 6.29 3.83
CA GLN A 241 14.67 6.89 4.20
C GLN A 241 14.98 8.14 3.38
N GLU A 242 14.17 8.40 2.35
CA GLU A 242 14.34 9.57 1.46
C GLU A 242 13.61 10.79 1.99
N SER A 243 13.93 11.96 1.42
CA SER A 243 13.25 13.24 1.64
C SER A 243 13.12 14.00 0.32
N GLY A 244 12.18 14.93 0.25
CA GLY A 244 11.87 15.68 -0.96
C GLY A 244 10.89 14.93 -1.89
N THR A 245 10.69 15.45 -3.09
CA THR A 245 9.67 14.92 -4.02
C THR A 245 10.13 13.63 -4.68
N LEU A 246 9.42 12.54 -4.45
CA LEU A 246 9.63 11.27 -5.15
C LEU A 246 9.02 11.28 -6.54
N LYS A 247 9.80 10.87 -7.55
CA LYS A 247 9.34 10.84 -8.93
C LYS A 247 8.30 9.76 -9.16
N LYS A 248 7.12 10.16 -9.61
CA LYS A 248 6.06 9.22 -10.01
C LYS A 248 6.35 8.69 -11.42
N ARG A 249 6.53 7.36 -11.58
CA ARG A 249 6.81 6.68 -12.87
C ARG A 249 5.54 6.38 -13.68
N TRP A 250 4.50 7.22 -13.55
CA TRP A 250 3.26 7.16 -14.30
C TRP A 250 2.72 8.55 -14.56
N LYS A 251 1.97 8.73 -15.67
CA LYS A 251 1.32 10.00 -16.01
C LYS A 251 -0.12 9.97 -15.47
N ASN A 252 -0.53 11.06 -14.82
CA ASN A 252 -1.91 11.25 -14.44
C ASN A 252 -2.63 11.97 -15.59
N TYR A 253 -3.44 11.24 -16.36
CA TYR A 253 -4.19 11.78 -17.49
C TYR A 253 -5.45 12.57 -17.08
N TYR A 254 -5.85 12.54 -15.80
CA TYR A 254 -7.09 13.14 -15.30
C TYR A 254 -6.93 14.48 -14.57
N LYS A 255 -5.73 14.98 -14.38
CA LYS A 255 -5.49 16.31 -13.82
C LYS A 255 -5.14 17.30 -14.92
N LYS A 256 -6.16 18.00 -15.48
CA LYS A 256 -5.97 19.40 -15.87
C LYS A 256 -6.03 20.23 -14.59
N PRO A 257 -5.05 21.09 -14.28
CA PRO A 257 -5.23 22.10 -13.24
C PRO A 257 -6.40 22.99 -13.68
N ILE A 258 -7.40 23.11 -12.83
CA ILE A 258 -8.39 24.18 -12.98
C ILE A 258 -7.61 25.45 -12.60
N THR A 259 -7.15 26.17 -13.60
CA THR A 259 -6.71 27.55 -13.43
C THR A 259 -8.01 28.35 -13.17
N LEU A 260 -8.26 28.66 -11.92
CA LEU A 260 -9.18 29.73 -11.59
C LEU A 260 -8.45 31.02 -11.99
N GLU A 261 -8.76 31.56 -13.16
CA GLU A 261 -8.51 32.96 -13.48
C GLU A 261 -9.40 33.79 -12.55
N LEU A 262 -8.73 34.60 -11.71
CA LEU A 262 -9.35 35.67 -10.91
C LEU A 262 -9.68 36.85 -11.81
#